data_2036b88da86163cb70d7ec47f79c809a
#
_entry.id   2036b88da86163cb70d7ec47f79c809a
#
_cell.length_a   1.000
_cell.length_b   1.000
_cell.length_c   1.000
_cell.angle_alpha   90.00
_cell.angle_beta   90.00
_cell.angle_gamma   90.00
#
_symmetry.space_group_name_H-M   'P 1'
#
loop_
_entity.id
_entity.type
_entity.pdbx_description
1 polymer ?
#
loop_
_entity_poly.entity_id
_entity_poly.type
_entity_poly.pdbx_seq_one_letter_code
_entity_poly.pdbx_strand_id
1 'polypeptide(L)'
;VLILDEPTAGLDPKGRDEILDQIASLHKEKGMTIILVSHSMEDIARYADRLIVMNHGEKVFDGTPKEVFKHYKELESMGLAAPQITYLVQDLRKHGVEIDEEITTVEEARQAILALLK
;
A
#
# COMPACT_ATOMS: atom_id res chain seq x y z
N VAL A 1 -6.22 -20.62 -6.00
CA VAL A 1 -6.34 -19.49 -5.06
C VAL A 1 -5.52 -19.77 -3.81
N LEU A 2 -4.66 -18.85 -3.45
CA LEU A 2 -3.85 -18.91 -2.24
C LEU A 2 -4.27 -17.83 -1.28
N ILE A 3 -4.58 -18.19 -0.03
CA ILE A 3 -4.99 -17.25 1.00
C ILE A 3 -3.90 -17.23 2.07
N LEU A 4 -3.35 -16.05 2.34
CA LEU A 4 -2.26 -15.85 3.30
C LEU A 4 -2.68 -14.83 4.36
N ASP A 5 -2.67 -15.24 5.61
CA ASP A 5 -3.03 -14.40 6.74
C ASP A 5 -1.75 -13.99 7.47
N GLU A 6 -1.41 -12.69 7.40
CA GLU A 6 -0.22 -12.11 8.02
C GLU A 6 1.06 -12.91 7.73
N PRO A 7 1.39 -13.19 6.45
CA PRO A 7 2.50 -14.12 6.14
C PRO A 7 3.88 -13.57 6.53
N THR A 8 3.99 -12.28 6.80
CA THR A 8 5.26 -11.62 7.13
C THR A 8 5.41 -11.32 8.62
N ALA A 9 4.44 -11.73 9.45
CA ALA A 9 4.47 -11.48 10.89
C ALA A 9 5.73 -12.12 11.51
N GLY A 10 6.43 -11.33 12.34
CA GLY A 10 7.62 -11.81 13.04
C GLY A 10 8.90 -11.86 12.21
N LEU A 11 8.86 -11.47 10.93
CA LEU A 11 10.04 -11.44 10.08
C LEU A 11 10.73 -10.08 10.13
N ASP A 12 12.06 -10.09 9.95
CA ASP A 12 12.83 -8.86 9.75
C ASP A 12 12.53 -8.26 8.36
N PRO A 13 12.93 -6.99 8.08
CA PRO A 13 12.62 -6.37 6.80
C PRO A 13 13.09 -7.15 5.58
N LYS A 14 14.26 -7.78 5.66
CA LYS A 14 14.80 -8.56 4.55
C LYS A 14 13.96 -9.82 4.32
N GLY A 15 13.60 -10.54 5.37
CA GLY A 15 12.76 -11.73 5.28
C GLY A 15 11.37 -11.41 4.75
N ARG A 16 10.82 -10.27 5.15
CA ARG A 16 9.54 -9.78 4.63
C ARG A 16 9.59 -9.57 3.12
N ASP A 17 10.60 -8.86 2.64
CA ASP A 17 10.74 -8.56 1.22
C ASP A 17 10.93 -9.85 0.41
N GLU A 18 11.71 -10.79 0.91
CA GLU A 18 11.93 -12.09 0.25
C GLU A 18 10.62 -12.88 0.09
N ILE A 19 9.81 -12.95 1.14
CA ILE A 19 8.53 -13.66 1.11
C ILE A 19 7.54 -12.96 0.17
N LEU A 20 7.43 -11.65 0.25
CA LEU A 20 6.51 -10.88 -0.60
C LEU A 20 6.90 -10.94 -2.07
N ASP A 21 8.19 -10.92 -2.36
CA ASP A 21 8.68 -11.08 -3.74
C ASP A 21 8.37 -12.48 -4.29
N GLN A 22 8.48 -13.52 -3.47
CA GLN A 22 8.09 -14.88 -3.86
C GLN A 22 6.59 -14.98 -4.15
N ILE A 23 5.78 -14.37 -3.31
CA ILE A 23 4.31 -14.32 -3.50
C ILE A 23 3.98 -13.58 -4.81
N ALA A 24 4.62 -12.45 -5.05
CA ALA A 24 4.43 -11.68 -6.28
C ALA A 24 4.82 -12.49 -7.53
N SER A 25 5.90 -13.27 -7.44
CA SER A 25 6.35 -14.16 -8.53
C SER A 25 5.32 -15.23 -8.84
N LEU A 26 4.73 -15.84 -7.82
CA LEU A 26 3.67 -16.84 -8.00
C LEU A 26 2.47 -16.26 -8.72
N HIS A 27 2.08 -15.05 -8.37
CA HIS A 27 0.99 -14.36 -9.03
C HIS A 27 1.31 -14.04 -10.50
N LYS A 28 2.48 -13.47 -10.75
CA LYS A 28 2.90 -13.06 -12.10
C LYS A 28 3.14 -14.24 -13.04
N GLU A 29 3.92 -15.21 -12.58
CA GLU A 29 4.43 -16.28 -13.44
C GLU A 29 3.43 -17.41 -13.62
N LYS A 30 2.63 -17.71 -12.59
CA LYS A 30 1.70 -18.84 -12.60
C LYS A 30 0.23 -18.43 -12.70
N GLY A 31 -0.05 -17.15 -12.79
CA GLY A 31 -1.42 -16.62 -12.87
C GLY A 31 -2.27 -16.96 -11.64
N MET A 32 -1.62 -17.19 -10.50
CA MET A 32 -2.31 -17.59 -9.28
C MET A 32 -3.02 -16.40 -8.65
N THR A 33 -4.29 -16.57 -8.27
CA THR A 33 -5.01 -15.57 -7.50
C THR A 33 -4.57 -15.67 -6.04
N ILE A 34 -4.10 -14.56 -5.48
CA ILE A 34 -3.59 -14.51 -4.11
C ILE A 34 -4.39 -13.50 -3.30
N ILE A 35 -4.89 -13.95 -2.14
CA ILE A 35 -5.57 -13.09 -1.17
C ILE A 35 -4.63 -12.94 0.02
N LEU A 36 -4.22 -11.69 0.29
CA LEU A 36 -3.28 -11.36 1.36
C LEU A 36 -3.99 -10.56 2.43
N VAL A 37 -3.98 -11.06 3.65
CA VAL A 37 -4.48 -10.31 4.82
C VAL A 37 -3.28 -9.73 5.55
N SER A 38 -3.25 -8.41 5.70
CA SER A 38 -2.11 -7.72 6.31
C SER A 38 -2.54 -6.40 6.94
N HIS A 39 -1.78 -5.98 7.96
CA HIS A 39 -1.89 -4.66 8.56
C HIS A 39 -0.80 -3.70 8.07
N SER A 40 0.10 -4.17 7.20
CA SER A 40 1.16 -3.32 6.65
C SER A 40 0.65 -2.58 5.42
N MET A 41 0.38 -1.32 5.57
CA MET A 41 -0.12 -0.48 4.48
C MET A 41 0.93 -0.30 3.38
N GLU A 42 2.21 -0.27 3.76
CA GLU A 42 3.33 -0.20 2.83
C GLU A 42 3.40 -1.43 1.92
N ASP A 43 3.25 -2.61 2.49
CA ASP A 43 3.27 -3.86 1.71
C ASP A 43 2.07 -3.93 0.76
N ILE A 44 0.90 -3.55 1.25
CA ILE A 44 -0.31 -3.53 0.43
C ILE A 44 -0.15 -2.55 -0.74
N ALA A 45 0.41 -1.37 -0.49
CA ALA A 45 0.63 -0.37 -1.54
C ALA A 45 1.59 -0.87 -2.62
N ARG A 46 2.60 -1.67 -2.24
CA ARG A 46 3.62 -2.18 -3.17
C ARG A 46 3.16 -3.37 -3.98
N TYR A 47 2.38 -4.27 -3.38
CA TYR A 47 2.14 -5.60 -3.97
C TYR A 47 0.70 -5.85 -4.39
N ALA A 48 -0.29 -5.20 -3.79
CA ALA A 48 -1.69 -5.48 -4.09
C ALA A 48 -2.19 -4.72 -5.32
N ASP A 49 -2.96 -5.40 -6.16
CA ASP A 49 -3.65 -4.79 -7.29
C ASP A 49 -5.03 -4.27 -6.87
N ARG A 50 -5.61 -4.91 -5.88
CA ARG A 50 -6.93 -4.57 -5.35
C ARG A 50 -6.90 -4.63 -3.84
N LEU A 51 -7.45 -3.62 -3.20
CA LEU A 51 -7.52 -3.51 -1.76
C LEU A 51 -8.97 -3.49 -1.30
N ILE A 52 -9.29 -4.37 -0.37
CA ILE A 52 -10.60 -4.40 0.29
C ILE A 52 -10.38 -4.08 1.76
N VAL A 53 -11.05 -3.06 2.27
CA VAL A 53 -10.96 -2.66 3.67
C VAL A 53 -12.21 -3.12 4.41
N MET A 54 -11.99 -3.85 5.50
CA MET A 54 -13.05 -4.34 6.36
C MET A 54 -13.05 -3.58 7.68
N ASN A 55 -14.22 -3.22 8.17
CA ASN A 55 -14.39 -2.57 9.47
C ASN A 55 -15.69 -3.06 10.10
N HIS A 56 -15.61 -3.57 11.33
CA HIS A 56 -16.76 -4.11 12.06
C HIS A 56 -17.58 -5.13 11.26
N GLY A 57 -16.87 -6.02 10.54
CA GLY A 57 -17.51 -7.06 9.74
C GLY A 57 -18.10 -6.60 8.41
N GLU A 58 -17.93 -5.33 8.05
CA GLU A 58 -18.45 -4.76 6.81
C GLU A 58 -17.34 -4.34 5.85
N LYS A 59 -17.60 -4.49 4.57
CA LYS A 59 -16.71 -3.98 3.52
C LYS A 59 -16.95 -2.47 3.39
N VAL A 60 -15.93 -1.68 3.68
CA VAL A 60 -16.01 -0.21 3.67
C VAL A 60 -15.45 0.39 2.38
N PHE A 61 -14.32 -0.13 1.92
CA PHE A 61 -13.70 0.28 0.66
C PHE A 61 -13.32 -0.92 -0.17
N ASP A 62 -13.34 -0.73 -1.49
CA ASP A 62 -12.95 -1.73 -2.48
C ASP A 62 -12.45 -0.99 -3.71
N GLY A 63 -11.18 -1.13 -4.03
CA GLY A 63 -10.57 -0.46 -5.18
C GLY A 63 -9.08 -0.71 -5.25
N THR A 64 -8.39 0.06 -6.09
CA THR A 64 -6.93 0.01 -6.11
C THR A 64 -6.37 0.64 -4.83
N PRO A 65 -5.14 0.28 -4.42
CA PRO A 65 -4.52 0.96 -3.28
C PRO A 65 -4.50 2.49 -3.44
N LYS A 66 -4.24 3.00 -4.64
CA LYS A 66 -4.24 4.44 -4.90
C LYS A 66 -5.62 5.08 -4.64
N GLU A 67 -6.69 4.44 -5.08
CA GLU A 67 -8.05 4.92 -4.84
C GLU A 67 -8.41 4.90 -3.36
N VAL A 68 -8.11 3.81 -2.67
CA VAL A 68 -8.46 3.62 -1.26
C VAL A 68 -7.65 4.55 -0.36
N PHE A 69 -6.36 4.69 -0.58
CA PHE A 69 -5.50 5.51 0.27
C PHE A 69 -5.75 7.03 0.11
N LYS A 70 -6.45 7.46 -0.90
CA LYS A 70 -6.95 8.84 -0.97
C LYS A 70 -7.88 9.16 0.21
N HIS A 71 -8.57 8.15 0.73
CA HIS A 71 -9.48 8.27 1.86
C HIS A 71 -8.77 8.08 3.20
N TYR A 72 -7.53 8.57 3.32
CA TYR A 72 -6.71 8.36 4.52
C TYR A 72 -7.34 8.91 5.79
N LYS A 73 -8.11 10.00 5.71
CA LYS A 73 -8.80 10.57 6.87
C LYS A 73 -9.90 9.65 7.38
N GLU A 74 -10.65 9.03 6.46
CA GLU A 74 -11.68 8.05 6.81
C GLU A 74 -11.06 6.78 7.38
N LEU A 75 -9.94 6.33 6.82
CA LEU A 75 -9.18 5.19 7.35
C LEU A 75 -8.71 5.45 8.77
N GLU A 76 -8.20 6.64 9.06
CA GLU A 76 -7.79 7.04 10.41
C GLU A 76 -8.96 6.97 11.40
N SER A 77 -10.17 7.38 10.99
CA SER A 77 -11.35 7.33 11.84
C SER A 77 -11.74 5.90 12.22
N MET A 78 -11.31 4.91 11.45
CA MET A 78 -11.55 3.48 11.71
C MET A 78 -10.38 2.81 12.45
N GLY A 79 -9.39 3.57 12.89
CA GLY A 79 -8.19 3.02 13.55
C GLY A 79 -7.16 2.46 12.58
N LEU A 80 -7.32 2.72 11.28
CA LEU A 80 -6.38 2.32 10.25
C LEU A 80 -5.53 3.52 9.83
N ALA A 81 -4.62 3.31 8.87
CA ALA A 81 -3.78 4.38 8.35
C ALA A 81 -3.50 4.14 6.87
N ALA A 82 -3.05 5.17 6.18
CA ALA A 82 -2.44 5.04 4.86
C ALA A 82 -0.94 4.78 5.03
N PRO A 83 -0.20 4.43 3.96
CA PRO A 83 1.25 4.39 4.01
C PRO A 83 1.82 5.75 4.47
N GLN A 84 2.93 5.73 5.19
CA GLN A 84 3.54 6.97 5.69
C GLN A 84 3.87 7.95 4.57
N ILE A 85 4.24 7.44 3.41
CA ILE A 85 4.55 8.30 2.27
C ILE A 85 3.34 9.12 1.80
N THR A 86 2.12 8.62 2.01
CA THR A 86 0.89 9.35 1.69
C THR A 86 0.82 10.66 2.50
N TYR A 87 1.15 10.58 3.78
CA TYR A 87 1.15 11.76 4.67
C TYR A 87 2.23 12.76 4.28
N LEU A 88 3.42 12.28 3.93
CA LEU A 88 4.50 13.13 3.46
C LEU A 88 4.09 13.88 2.19
N VAL A 89 3.51 13.19 1.23
CA VAL A 89 3.04 13.79 -0.02
C VAL A 89 1.99 14.86 0.25
N GLN A 90 1.04 14.59 1.15
CA GLN A 90 0.01 15.57 1.51
C GLN A 90 0.62 16.81 2.19
N ASP A 91 1.61 16.61 3.05
CA ASP A 91 2.34 17.71 3.68
C ASP A 91 3.07 18.58 2.66
N LEU A 92 3.76 17.96 1.71
CA LEU A 92 4.44 18.68 0.63
C LEU A 92 3.44 19.50 -0.18
N ARG A 93 2.29 18.94 -0.50
CA ARG A 93 1.24 19.65 -1.24
C ARG A 93 0.70 20.85 -0.46
N LYS A 94 0.54 20.70 0.85
CA LYS A 94 0.10 21.81 1.72
C LYS A 94 1.09 22.98 1.74
N HIS A 95 2.38 22.68 1.51
CA HIS A 95 3.44 23.70 1.46
C HIS A 95 3.71 24.20 0.04
N GLY A 96 2.82 23.92 -0.91
CA GLY A 96 2.89 24.43 -2.27
C GLY A 96 3.72 23.60 -3.25
N VAL A 97 4.16 22.43 -2.86
CA VAL A 97 4.90 21.54 -3.77
C VAL A 97 3.92 20.84 -4.70
N GLU A 98 4.17 20.93 -6.00
CA GLU A 98 3.37 20.26 -7.02
C GLU A 98 3.84 18.81 -7.19
N ILE A 99 3.24 17.91 -6.43
CA ILE A 99 3.54 16.48 -6.45
C ILE A 99 2.22 15.71 -6.55
N ASP A 100 2.24 14.57 -7.25
CA ASP A 100 1.06 13.74 -7.46
C ASP A 100 0.52 13.20 -6.12
N GLU A 101 -0.76 13.45 -5.85
CA GLU A 101 -1.42 12.97 -4.62
C GLU A 101 -1.67 11.46 -4.61
N GLU A 102 -1.57 10.79 -5.75
CA GLU A 102 -1.80 9.35 -5.87
C GLU A 102 -0.58 8.51 -5.49
N ILE A 103 0.53 9.13 -5.14
CA ILE A 103 1.73 8.43 -4.72
C ILE A 103 1.46 7.64 -3.43
N THR A 104 1.74 6.34 -3.46
CA THR A 104 1.53 5.43 -2.33
C THR A 104 2.77 4.63 -1.94
N THR A 105 3.86 4.76 -2.69
CA THR A 105 5.11 4.05 -2.39
C THR A 105 6.28 5.03 -2.29
N VAL A 106 7.30 4.63 -1.52
CA VAL A 106 8.53 5.42 -1.37
C VAL A 106 9.23 5.60 -2.73
N GLU A 107 9.24 4.55 -3.55
CA GLU A 107 9.89 4.63 -4.87
C GLU A 107 9.19 5.63 -5.79
N GLU A 108 7.87 5.65 -5.80
CA GLU A 108 7.11 6.64 -6.58
C GLU A 108 7.41 8.06 -6.11
N ALA A 109 7.46 8.27 -4.79
CA ALA A 109 7.79 9.58 -4.21
C ALA A 109 9.21 10.00 -4.55
N ARG A 110 10.15 9.07 -4.50
CA ARG A 110 11.54 9.31 -4.87
C ARG A 110 11.65 9.80 -6.32
N GLN A 111 10.98 9.12 -7.24
CA GLN A 111 10.98 9.50 -8.65
C GLN A 111 10.37 10.89 -8.85
N ALA A 112 9.24 11.17 -8.20
CA ALA A 112 8.56 12.45 -8.32
C ALA A 112 9.40 13.60 -7.77
N ILE A 113 10.05 13.42 -6.62
CA ILE A 113 10.90 14.44 -6.00
C ILE A 113 12.13 14.70 -6.87
N LEU A 114 12.77 13.65 -7.39
CA LEU A 114 13.93 13.80 -8.27
C LEU A 114 13.56 14.58 -9.54
N ALA A 115 12.37 14.37 -10.09
CA ALA A 115 11.88 15.10 -11.24
C ALA A 115 11.70 16.60 -10.95
N LEU A 116 11.30 16.95 -9.73
CA LEU A 116 11.13 18.35 -9.30
C LEU A 116 12.47 19.06 -9.09
N LEU A 117 13.53 18.32 -8.81
CA LEU A 117 14.87 18.88 -8.56
C LEU A 117 15.70 19.09 -9.84
N LYS A 118 15.21 18.67 -10.96
CA LYS A 118 15.90 18.84 -12.26
C LYS A 118 15.59 20.16 -12.92
#